data_18ab43c0ffff5a9a2e9752fa89efebb9
#
_entry.id   18ab43c0ffff5a9a2e9752fa89efebb9
#
_cell.length_a   1.000
_cell.length_b   1.000
_cell.length_c   1.000
_cell.angle_alpha   90.00
_cell.angle_beta   90.00
_cell.angle_gamma   90.00
#
_symmetry.space_group_name_H-M   'P 1'
#
loop_
_entity.id
_entity.type
_entity.pdbx_description
1 polymer ?
#
loop_
_entity_poly.entity_id
_entity_poly.type
_entity_poly.pdbx_seq_one_letter_code
_entity_poly.pdbx_strand_id
1 'polypeptide(L)'
;MGHLLRDSDAMTITIGAPELIDGREGRRVLAEFYGELLGMREFEPYGWLKLASRPPGEDYAAGRTTDGGSRLQLALDGDGWSDQRPPRWPDPEYPQQMHLDIVVPDADAADKLVLGLGATLLKDQDTFRTYADPAGHPFCLHPDQTRTGEGARVERLVFDCLSPRALASFYQGFLGVESRLEDSPEWVVLDLDDDDLPNLAFQHARFRAARWPDPAYPAQLHVDYRFPDGAPAAMERAERHGAIHCPVPGNTYSDPAGHPFCL
;
A
#
# COMPACT_ATOMS: atom_id res chain seq x y z
N MET A 1 -7.92 15.32 18.00
CA MET A 1 -6.47 15.10 18.19
C MET A 1 -6.04 14.37 16.94
N GLY A 2 -5.17 14.89 16.08
CA GLY A 2 -4.84 14.24 14.80
C GLY A 2 -4.00 12.97 15.01
N HIS A 3 -3.95 12.10 13.99
CA HIS A 3 -3.15 10.87 14.01
C HIS A 3 -1.64 11.14 14.20
N LEU A 4 -0.87 10.10 14.53
CA LEU A 4 0.56 10.20 14.85
C LEU A 4 1.47 10.34 13.62
N LEU A 5 0.98 10.03 12.43
CA LEU A 5 1.71 10.18 11.16
C LEU A 5 1.67 11.65 10.70
N ARG A 6 2.65 12.49 11.05
CA ARG A 6 2.62 13.95 10.75
C ARG A 6 3.80 14.49 9.96
N ASP A 7 4.81 13.65 9.69
CA ASP A 7 6.01 14.10 8.98
C ASP A 7 5.94 13.82 7.47
N SER A 8 6.86 14.40 6.70
CA SER A 8 7.13 13.99 5.32
C SER A 8 7.50 12.51 5.28
N ASP A 9 7.12 11.79 4.21
CA ASP A 9 7.31 10.34 4.03
C ASP A 9 6.72 9.45 5.15
N ALA A 10 5.58 9.88 5.70
CA ALA A 10 4.89 9.18 6.80
C ALA A 10 4.52 7.72 6.48
N MET A 11 4.23 7.43 5.21
CA MET A 11 3.85 6.11 4.72
C MET A 11 4.55 5.79 3.40
N THR A 12 5.25 4.66 3.35
CA THR A 12 5.70 4.06 2.09
C THR A 12 5.00 2.72 1.90
N ILE A 13 4.27 2.57 0.79
CA ILE A 13 3.70 1.28 0.38
C ILE A 13 4.72 0.64 -0.54
N THR A 14 5.26 -0.50 -0.13
CA THR A 14 6.18 -1.28 -0.96
C THR A 14 5.41 -2.36 -1.70
N ILE A 15 5.55 -2.37 -3.02
CA ILE A 15 4.92 -3.33 -3.93
C ILE A 15 5.99 -4.28 -4.41
N GLY A 16 5.76 -5.58 -4.20
CA GLY A 16 6.67 -6.62 -4.64
C GLY A 16 6.75 -6.68 -6.17
N ALA A 17 7.95 -6.71 -6.72
CA ALA A 17 8.17 -6.82 -8.15
C ALA A 17 8.90 -8.13 -8.48
N PRO A 18 8.43 -8.95 -9.41
CA PRO A 18 9.20 -10.07 -9.91
C PRO A 18 10.46 -9.56 -10.63
N GLU A 19 11.50 -10.40 -10.70
CA GLU A 19 12.75 -10.02 -11.37
C GLU A 19 12.49 -9.49 -12.79
N LEU A 20 11.67 -10.19 -13.56
CA LEU A 20 11.32 -9.82 -14.93
C LEU A 20 9.79 -9.87 -15.15
N ILE A 21 9.30 -8.88 -15.90
CA ILE A 21 7.95 -8.83 -16.49
C ILE A 21 8.15 -8.64 -17.99
N ASP A 22 7.74 -9.62 -18.79
CA ASP A 22 7.88 -9.60 -20.26
C ASP A 22 9.32 -9.29 -20.75
N GLY A 23 10.33 -9.80 -20.01
CA GLY A 23 11.73 -9.61 -20.33
C GLY A 23 12.33 -8.26 -19.93
N ARG A 24 11.56 -7.40 -19.25
CA ARG A 24 12.01 -6.13 -18.67
C ARG A 24 12.18 -6.29 -17.15
N GLU A 25 13.03 -5.50 -16.53
CA GLU A 25 13.18 -5.44 -15.07
C GLU A 25 11.83 -5.10 -14.41
N GLY A 26 11.31 -5.98 -13.56
CA GLY A 26 9.95 -5.91 -13.04
C GLY A 26 9.66 -4.61 -12.28
N ARG A 27 10.58 -4.16 -11.42
CA ARG A 27 10.42 -2.88 -10.69
C ARG A 27 10.32 -1.67 -11.62
N ARG A 28 11.02 -1.66 -12.77
CA ARG A 28 10.92 -0.58 -13.76
C ARG A 28 9.58 -0.59 -14.49
N VAL A 29 9.04 -1.78 -14.77
CA VAL A 29 7.70 -1.92 -15.36
C VAL A 29 6.65 -1.38 -14.41
N LEU A 30 6.73 -1.72 -13.11
CA LEU A 30 5.80 -1.20 -12.11
C LEU A 30 5.99 0.31 -11.85
N ALA A 31 7.22 0.83 -11.90
CA ALA A 31 7.47 2.26 -11.77
C ALA A 31 6.84 3.05 -12.91
N GLU A 32 6.98 2.59 -14.15
CA GLU A 32 6.29 3.17 -15.31
C GLU A 32 4.77 3.11 -15.13
N PHE A 33 4.23 1.95 -14.72
CA PHE A 33 2.81 1.74 -14.52
C PHE A 33 2.20 2.70 -13.49
N TYR A 34 2.70 2.69 -12.26
CA TYR A 34 2.17 3.53 -11.19
C TYR A 34 2.55 5.00 -11.36
N GLY A 35 3.70 5.29 -11.96
CA GLY A 35 4.13 6.64 -12.29
C GLY A 35 3.16 7.33 -13.26
N GLU A 36 2.80 6.66 -14.35
CA GLU A 36 1.84 7.17 -15.33
C GLU A 36 0.40 7.22 -14.76
N LEU A 37 -0.04 6.18 -14.06
CA LEU A 37 -1.39 6.13 -13.49
C LEU A 37 -1.62 7.23 -12.43
N LEU A 38 -0.67 7.41 -11.51
CA LEU A 38 -0.82 8.30 -10.35
C LEU A 38 -0.16 9.68 -10.55
N GLY A 39 0.50 9.91 -11.69
CA GLY A 39 1.25 11.14 -11.92
C GLY A 39 2.45 11.30 -10.97
N MET A 40 3.01 10.19 -10.48
CA MET A 40 4.15 10.17 -9.58
C MET A 40 5.47 10.17 -10.35
N ARG A 41 6.53 10.71 -9.74
CA ARG A 41 7.88 10.78 -10.32
C ARG A 41 8.82 9.83 -9.59
N GLU A 42 9.71 9.23 -10.36
CA GLU A 42 10.75 8.36 -9.83
C GLU A 42 11.84 9.13 -9.07
N PHE A 43 12.36 8.51 -8.02
CA PHE A 43 13.60 8.89 -7.34
C PHE A 43 14.22 7.65 -6.70
N GLU A 44 15.53 7.66 -6.47
CA GLU A 44 16.28 6.48 -6.00
C GLU A 44 17.08 6.78 -4.72
N PRO A 45 16.44 6.86 -3.55
CA PRO A 45 17.17 7.00 -2.31
C PRO A 45 17.88 5.70 -1.95
N TYR A 46 19.18 5.74 -1.71
CA TYR A 46 19.99 4.56 -1.30
C TYR A 46 19.84 3.33 -2.22
N GLY A 47 19.56 3.53 -3.50
CA GLY A 47 19.36 2.46 -4.48
C GLY A 47 17.97 1.86 -4.52
N TRP A 48 17.02 2.36 -3.72
CA TRP A 48 15.62 1.96 -3.77
C TRP A 48 14.85 2.75 -4.82
N LEU A 49 14.20 2.06 -5.73
CA LEU A 49 13.31 2.71 -6.71
C LEU A 49 11.99 3.09 -6.03
N LYS A 50 11.74 4.39 -5.94
CA LYS A 50 10.53 4.95 -5.33
C LYS A 50 9.81 5.91 -6.25
N LEU A 51 8.52 6.10 -5.99
CA LEU A 51 7.65 7.06 -6.65
C LEU A 51 7.04 8.01 -5.60
N ALA A 52 6.92 9.28 -5.96
CA ALA A 52 6.23 10.28 -5.16
C ALA A 52 5.63 11.37 -6.06
N SER A 53 4.50 11.96 -5.67
CA SER A 53 3.91 13.12 -6.39
C SER A 53 4.85 14.32 -6.32
N ARG A 54 5.53 14.49 -5.18
CA ARG A 54 6.62 15.43 -4.95
C ARG A 54 7.80 14.67 -4.36
N PRO A 55 8.79 14.24 -5.17
CA PRO A 55 9.99 13.62 -4.63
C PRO A 55 10.70 14.56 -3.63
N PRO A 56 11.26 14.02 -2.54
CA PRO A 56 12.06 14.82 -1.61
C PRO A 56 13.28 15.43 -2.33
N GLY A 57 13.78 16.57 -1.82
CA GLY A 57 14.96 17.21 -2.39
C GLY A 57 16.23 16.35 -2.30
N GLU A 58 17.31 16.77 -3.00
CA GLU A 58 18.58 16.00 -3.11
C GLU A 58 19.21 15.63 -1.75
N ASP A 59 18.93 16.39 -0.68
CA ASP A 59 19.43 16.09 0.66
C ASP A 59 18.76 14.88 1.35
N TYR A 60 17.70 14.33 0.77
CA TYR A 60 17.03 13.14 1.29
C TYR A 60 17.96 11.92 1.33
N ALA A 61 18.81 11.77 0.31
CA ALA A 61 19.81 10.71 0.26
C ALA A 61 20.89 10.83 1.37
N ALA A 62 21.03 11.99 1.99
CA ALA A 62 21.94 12.23 3.12
C ALA A 62 21.26 11.99 4.50
N GLY A 63 20.05 11.42 4.53
CA GLY A 63 19.29 11.16 5.77
C GLY A 63 18.70 12.41 6.42
N ARG A 64 18.70 13.52 5.70
CA ARG A 64 18.03 14.75 6.14
C ARG A 64 16.69 14.85 5.43
N THR A 65 15.60 14.80 6.19
CA THR A 65 14.28 15.13 5.70
C THR A 65 14.27 16.58 5.27
N THR A 66 14.15 16.84 3.96
CA THR A 66 13.90 18.20 3.48
C THR A 66 12.40 18.42 3.50
N ASP A 67 11.98 19.54 4.11
CA ASP A 67 10.59 19.97 4.09
C ASP A 67 10.06 20.00 2.65
N GLY A 68 8.96 19.29 2.38
CA GLY A 68 8.22 19.39 1.12
C GLY A 68 8.05 18.15 0.24
N GLY A 69 8.51 16.96 0.65
CA GLY A 69 8.20 15.69 -0.04
C GLY A 69 6.75 15.25 0.17
N SER A 70 6.23 14.37 -0.69
CA SER A 70 4.92 13.74 -0.48
C SER A 70 4.95 12.82 0.73
N ARG A 71 3.86 12.81 1.48
CA ARG A 71 3.70 11.95 2.67
C ARG A 71 3.48 10.49 2.30
N LEU A 72 2.86 10.22 1.16
CA LEU A 72 2.79 8.90 0.55
C LEU A 72 3.92 8.72 -0.46
N GLN A 73 4.60 7.59 -0.36
CA GLN A 73 5.53 7.09 -1.36
C GLN A 73 5.15 5.66 -1.76
N LEU A 74 5.42 5.29 -3.00
CA LEU A 74 5.44 3.89 -3.43
C LEU A 74 6.88 3.46 -3.61
N ALA A 75 7.24 2.29 -3.07
CA ALA A 75 8.52 1.65 -3.33
C ALA A 75 8.29 0.38 -4.14
N LEU A 76 9.19 0.13 -5.11
CA LEU A 76 9.14 -1.05 -5.96
C LEU A 76 10.33 -1.94 -5.58
N ASP A 77 10.03 -3.08 -4.95
CA ASP A 77 11.06 -3.98 -4.43
C ASP A 77 11.21 -5.22 -5.31
N GLY A 78 12.41 -5.39 -5.89
CA GLY A 78 12.76 -6.55 -6.70
C GLY A 78 13.75 -7.52 -6.05
N ASP A 79 14.46 -7.11 -5.00
CA ASP A 79 15.70 -7.79 -4.59
C ASP A 79 15.73 -8.34 -3.16
N GLY A 80 14.69 -8.19 -2.35
CA GLY A 80 14.96 -8.35 -0.91
C GLY A 80 14.10 -9.31 -0.12
N TRP A 81 12.90 -9.59 -0.54
CA TRP A 81 11.92 -10.18 0.37
C TRP A 81 11.45 -11.58 -0.03
N SER A 82 12.21 -12.30 -0.84
CA SER A 82 11.93 -13.67 -1.25
C SER A 82 11.36 -13.81 -2.67
N ASP A 83 11.16 -15.05 -3.06
CA ASP A 83 10.46 -15.48 -4.29
C ASP A 83 9.10 -14.79 -4.44
N GLN A 84 9.11 -13.54 -4.89
CA GLN A 84 7.91 -12.76 -5.13
C GLN A 84 6.93 -13.59 -5.98
N ARG A 85 5.79 -13.89 -5.39
CA ARG A 85 4.72 -14.60 -6.09
C ARG A 85 3.51 -13.68 -6.14
N PRO A 86 3.09 -13.30 -7.35
CA PRO A 86 1.88 -12.47 -7.48
C PRO A 86 0.68 -13.23 -6.93
N PRO A 87 -0.30 -12.54 -6.34
CA PRO A 87 -1.55 -13.15 -5.95
C PRO A 87 -2.27 -13.73 -7.15
N ARG A 88 -3.02 -14.81 -6.95
CA ARG A 88 -3.87 -15.41 -7.98
C ARG A 88 -5.34 -15.16 -7.66
N TRP A 89 -5.68 -13.90 -7.44
CA TRP A 89 -7.06 -13.55 -7.14
C TRP A 89 -8.02 -14.01 -8.25
N PRO A 90 -9.16 -14.65 -7.96
CA PRO A 90 -9.73 -14.91 -6.61
C PRO A 90 -9.41 -16.31 -6.04
N ASP A 91 -8.26 -16.92 -6.37
CA ASP A 91 -7.84 -18.23 -5.89
C ASP A 91 -7.63 -18.24 -4.36
N PRO A 92 -8.40 -19.03 -3.59
CA PRO A 92 -8.27 -19.06 -2.15
C PRO A 92 -6.97 -19.72 -1.63
N GLU A 93 -6.26 -20.45 -2.48
CA GLU A 93 -4.96 -21.02 -2.11
C GLU A 93 -3.82 -20.00 -2.21
N TYR A 94 -4.04 -18.93 -2.99
CA TYR A 94 -3.06 -17.86 -3.17
C TYR A 94 -3.75 -16.49 -3.24
N PRO A 95 -4.41 -16.07 -2.13
CA PRO A 95 -5.24 -14.88 -2.12
C PRO A 95 -4.40 -13.60 -2.14
N GLN A 96 -5.03 -12.50 -2.55
CA GLN A 96 -4.50 -11.18 -2.27
C GLN A 96 -4.42 -10.97 -0.75
N GLN A 97 -3.40 -10.24 -0.31
CA GLN A 97 -3.20 -9.86 1.09
C GLN A 97 -3.64 -8.41 1.32
N MET A 98 -3.29 -7.55 0.40
CA MET A 98 -3.66 -6.14 0.33
C MET A 98 -3.88 -5.73 -1.11
N HIS A 99 -4.61 -4.63 -1.32
CA HIS A 99 -4.75 -4.00 -2.63
C HIS A 99 -4.95 -2.49 -2.50
N LEU A 100 -4.80 -1.79 -3.61
CA LEU A 100 -5.02 -0.36 -3.69
C LEU A 100 -6.41 -0.07 -4.27
N ASP A 101 -7.18 0.78 -3.62
CA ASP A 101 -8.31 1.47 -4.22
C ASP A 101 -7.83 2.83 -4.74
N ILE A 102 -7.96 3.03 -6.04
CA ILE A 102 -7.51 4.23 -6.73
C ILE A 102 -8.71 4.98 -7.29
N VAL A 103 -8.88 6.23 -6.89
CA VAL A 103 -9.92 7.11 -7.42
C VAL A 103 -9.43 7.77 -8.69
N VAL A 104 -10.27 7.78 -9.71
CA VAL A 104 -9.98 8.37 -11.03
C VAL A 104 -11.10 9.31 -11.49
N PRO A 105 -10.77 10.47 -12.08
CA PRO A 105 -11.79 11.42 -12.54
C PRO A 105 -12.54 10.93 -13.80
N ASP A 106 -11.89 10.11 -14.63
CA ASP A 106 -12.44 9.55 -15.88
C ASP A 106 -12.11 8.05 -15.96
N ALA A 107 -13.14 7.22 -15.75
CA ALA A 107 -12.99 5.76 -15.73
C ALA A 107 -12.57 5.19 -17.08
N ASP A 108 -13.08 5.74 -18.20
CA ASP A 108 -12.78 5.20 -19.53
C ASP A 108 -11.37 5.58 -19.99
N ALA A 109 -10.90 6.77 -19.60
CA ALA A 109 -9.53 7.19 -19.85
C ALA A 109 -8.55 6.35 -19.00
N ALA A 110 -8.87 6.12 -17.72
CA ALA A 110 -8.08 5.30 -16.82
C ALA A 110 -8.03 3.83 -17.27
N ASP A 111 -9.17 3.26 -17.70
CA ASP A 111 -9.24 1.89 -18.26
C ASP A 111 -8.26 1.73 -19.44
N LYS A 112 -8.34 2.64 -20.43
CA LYS A 112 -7.43 2.61 -21.59
C LYS A 112 -5.97 2.74 -21.19
N LEU A 113 -5.67 3.60 -20.20
CA LEU A 113 -4.33 3.82 -19.73
C LEU A 113 -3.77 2.55 -19.08
N VAL A 114 -4.47 1.98 -18.09
CA VAL A 114 -3.95 0.81 -17.35
C VAL A 114 -3.82 -0.42 -18.24
N LEU A 115 -4.79 -0.65 -19.14
CA LEU A 115 -4.69 -1.74 -20.13
C LEU A 115 -3.53 -1.53 -21.10
N GLY A 116 -3.30 -0.28 -21.54
CA GLY A 116 -2.17 0.08 -22.39
C GLY A 116 -0.82 -0.09 -21.72
N LEU A 117 -0.76 0.02 -20.39
CA LEU A 117 0.44 -0.20 -19.55
C LEU A 117 0.60 -1.66 -19.09
N GLY A 118 -0.25 -2.58 -19.56
CA GLY A 118 -0.11 -4.01 -19.30
C GLY A 118 -0.94 -4.57 -18.15
N ALA A 119 -1.87 -3.80 -17.58
CA ALA A 119 -2.83 -4.36 -16.63
C ALA A 119 -3.80 -5.33 -17.29
N THR A 120 -4.36 -6.23 -16.51
CA THR A 120 -5.41 -7.18 -16.95
C THR A 120 -6.69 -6.91 -16.17
N LEU A 121 -7.82 -6.75 -16.88
CA LEU A 121 -9.13 -6.62 -16.24
C LEU A 121 -9.51 -7.97 -15.60
N LEU A 122 -9.72 -7.97 -14.29
CA LEU A 122 -10.14 -9.16 -13.52
C LEU A 122 -11.64 -9.21 -13.34
N LYS A 123 -12.27 -8.05 -13.05
CA LYS A 123 -13.70 -7.96 -12.82
C LYS A 123 -14.23 -6.56 -13.16
N ASP A 124 -15.33 -6.53 -13.91
CA ASP A 124 -16.10 -5.32 -14.16
C ASP A 124 -17.34 -5.31 -13.27
N GLN A 125 -17.51 -4.24 -12.49
CA GLN A 125 -18.62 -4.05 -11.55
C GLN A 125 -19.28 -2.70 -11.84
N ASP A 126 -20.53 -2.52 -11.44
CA ASP A 126 -21.31 -1.31 -11.75
C ASP A 126 -20.65 -0.02 -11.22
N THR A 127 -19.94 -0.09 -10.09
CA THR A 127 -19.39 1.08 -9.38
C THR A 127 -17.88 1.20 -9.45
N PHE A 128 -17.16 0.11 -9.76
CA PHE A 128 -15.70 0.10 -9.90
C PHE A 128 -15.24 -1.10 -10.73
N ARG A 129 -14.01 -1.06 -11.20
CA ARG A 129 -13.37 -2.18 -11.90
C ARG A 129 -12.14 -2.66 -11.16
N THR A 130 -11.96 -3.98 -11.11
CA THR A 130 -10.77 -4.61 -10.51
C THR A 130 -9.83 -5.07 -11.60
N TYR A 131 -8.56 -4.73 -11.49
CA TYR A 131 -7.49 -5.11 -12.39
C TYR A 131 -6.38 -5.83 -11.65
N ALA A 132 -5.55 -6.56 -12.38
CA ALA A 132 -4.21 -6.92 -11.95
C ALA A 132 -3.20 -5.97 -12.63
N ASP A 133 -2.23 -5.46 -11.89
CA ASP A 133 -1.10 -4.73 -12.43
C ASP A 133 -0.19 -5.66 -13.26
N PRO A 134 0.86 -5.16 -13.95
CA PRO A 134 1.75 -6.02 -14.73
C PRO A 134 2.46 -7.13 -13.94
N ALA A 135 2.58 -7.01 -12.61
CA ALA A 135 3.12 -8.05 -11.73
C ALA A 135 2.04 -8.99 -11.18
N GLY A 136 0.76 -8.71 -11.41
CA GLY A 136 -0.38 -9.51 -10.96
C GLY A 136 -1.02 -9.04 -9.65
N HIS A 137 -0.62 -7.90 -9.07
CA HIS A 137 -1.28 -7.40 -7.86
C HIS A 137 -2.64 -6.80 -8.19
N PRO A 138 -3.72 -7.19 -7.49
CA PRO A 138 -5.02 -6.59 -7.67
C PRO A 138 -5.04 -5.13 -7.21
N PHE A 139 -5.77 -4.30 -7.96
CA PHE A 139 -6.15 -2.95 -7.58
C PHE A 139 -7.52 -2.60 -8.14
N CYS A 140 -8.21 -1.64 -7.55
CA CYS A 140 -9.51 -1.19 -8.01
C CYS A 140 -9.46 0.25 -8.52
N LEU A 141 -10.14 0.52 -9.64
CA LEU A 141 -10.39 1.86 -10.13
C LEU A 141 -11.82 2.29 -9.78
N HIS A 142 -11.93 3.34 -8.99
CA HIS A 142 -13.19 3.95 -8.55
C HIS A 142 -13.40 5.27 -9.28
N PRO A 143 -14.42 5.42 -10.13
CA PRO A 143 -14.71 6.68 -10.80
C PRO A 143 -15.26 7.72 -9.80
N ASP A 144 -14.69 8.91 -9.83
CA ASP A 144 -15.21 10.06 -9.09
C ASP A 144 -15.23 11.30 -9.99
N GLN A 145 -16.37 11.53 -10.62
CA GLN A 145 -16.57 12.64 -11.56
C GLN A 145 -16.55 14.02 -10.88
N THR A 146 -16.60 14.09 -9.54
CA THR A 146 -16.48 15.36 -8.81
C THR A 146 -15.06 15.91 -8.86
N ARG A 147 -14.07 15.04 -9.15
CA ARG A 147 -12.64 15.36 -9.21
C ARG A 147 -12.16 15.80 -10.61
N THR A 148 -13.04 16.37 -11.43
CA THR A 148 -12.69 16.83 -12.77
C THR A 148 -11.50 17.80 -12.73
N GLY A 149 -10.45 17.47 -13.49
CA GLY A 149 -9.20 18.25 -13.55
C GLY A 149 -8.14 17.87 -12.50
N GLU A 150 -8.45 16.92 -11.61
CA GLU A 150 -7.47 16.30 -10.71
C GLU A 150 -6.91 15.01 -11.33
N GLY A 151 -5.74 14.55 -10.84
CA GLY A 151 -5.16 13.27 -11.24
C GLY A 151 -5.78 12.09 -10.45
N ALA A 152 -5.42 10.88 -10.86
CA ALA A 152 -5.70 9.70 -10.06
C ALA A 152 -4.93 9.75 -8.72
N ARG A 153 -5.52 9.18 -7.67
CA ARG A 153 -4.87 9.07 -6.37
C ARG A 153 -5.20 7.74 -5.69
N VAL A 154 -4.31 7.26 -4.85
CA VAL A 154 -4.61 6.16 -3.93
C VAL A 154 -5.55 6.70 -2.85
N GLU A 155 -6.79 6.22 -2.84
CA GLU A 155 -7.82 6.62 -1.89
C GLU A 155 -7.77 5.76 -0.63
N ARG A 156 -7.53 4.45 -0.82
CA ARG A 156 -7.45 3.48 0.27
C ARG A 156 -6.36 2.46 0.02
N LEU A 157 -5.69 2.07 1.12
CA LEU A 157 -4.97 0.82 1.20
C LEU A 157 -5.87 -0.19 1.90
N VAL A 158 -6.23 -1.26 1.21
CA VAL A 158 -7.20 -2.26 1.68
C VAL A 158 -6.47 -3.50 2.16
N PHE A 159 -6.79 -3.97 3.37
CA PHE A 159 -6.25 -5.16 4.01
C PHE A 159 -7.31 -6.28 4.03
N ASP A 160 -6.99 -7.44 3.46
CA ASP A 160 -7.85 -8.61 3.50
C ASP A 160 -7.67 -9.37 4.81
N CYS A 161 -8.69 -9.50 5.63
CA CYS A 161 -8.58 -10.09 6.95
C CYS A 161 -9.85 -10.85 7.39
N LEU A 162 -9.72 -11.72 8.39
CA LEU A 162 -10.86 -12.48 8.94
C LEU A 162 -11.78 -11.61 9.79
N SER A 163 -11.27 -10.53 10.38
CA SER A 163 -12.02 -9.68 11.29
C SER A 163 -11.67 -8.20 11.10
N PRO A 164 -12.40 -7.50 10.20
CA PRO A 164 -12.16 -6.09 9.88
C PRO A 164 -12.14 -5.19 11.13
N ARG A 165 -13.11 -5.34 12.01
CA ARG A 165 -13.20 -4.53 13.23
C ARG A 165 -12.04 -4.74 14.20
N ALA A 166 -11.56 -5.98 14.34
CA ALA A 166 -10.42 -6.28 15.22
C ALA A 166 -9.13 -5.68 14.65
N LEU A 167 -8.90 -5.82 13.35
CA LEU A 167 -7.73 -5.27 12.68
C LEU A 167 -7.77 -3.74 12.67
N ALA A 168 -8.93 -3.14 12.38
CA ALA A 168 -9.12 -1.69 12.48
C ALA A 168 -8.81 -1.16 13.90
N SER A 169 -9.22 -1.87 14.95
CA SER A 169 -8.92 -1.48 16.33
C SER A 169 -7.42 -1.53 16.66
N PHE A 170 -6.68 -2.48 16.07
CA PHE A 170 -5.21 -2.50 16.15
C PHE A 170 -4.62 -1.22 15.53
N TYR A 171 -4.98 -0.91 14.28
CA TYR A 171 -4.46 0.26 13.57
C TYR A 171 -4.90 1.58 14.21
N GLN A 172 -6.10 1.65 14.79
CA GLN A 172 -6.53 2.82 15.57
C GLN A 172 -5.59 3.09 16.76
N GLY A 173 -5.29 2.06 17.54
CA GLY A 173 -4.38 2.19 18.68
C GLY A 173 -2.93 2.46 18.26
N PHE A 174 -2.47 1.80 17.21
CA PHE A 174 -1.10 1.94 16.71
C PHE A 174 -0.85 3.32 16.06
N LEU A 175 -1.76 3.80 15.23
CA LEU A 175 -1.64 5.08 14.51
C LEU A 175 -2.23 6.27 15.27
N GLY A 176 -2.94 6.04 16.37
CA GLY A 176 -3.62 7.11 17.12
C GLY A 176 -4.81 7.70 16.37
N VAL A 177 -5.47 6.92 15.54
CA VAL A 177 -6.64 7.31 14.74
C VAL A 177 -7.92 7.02 15.52
N GLU A 178 -8.83 7.98 15.61
CA GLU A 178 -10.09 7.81 16.36
C GLU A 178 -11.30 7.60 15.43
N SER A 179 -11.26 8.17 14.23
CA SER A 179 -12.39 8.22 13.30
C SER A 179 -12.50 6.97 12.44
N ARG A 180 -13.74 6.51 12.24
CA ARG A 180 -14.11 5.53 11.21
C ARG A 180 -15.10 6.18 10.25
N LEU A 181 -14.81 6.13 8.96
CA LEU A 181 -15.75 6.57 7.91
C LEU A 181 -16.84 5.52 7.68
N GLU A 182 -16.46 4.24 7.78
CA GLU A 182 -17.35 3.10 7.63
C GLU A 182 -17.05 2.05 8.71
N ASP A 183 -18.09 1.39 9.23
CA ASP A 183 -17.95 0.34 10.24
C ASP A 183 -19.06 -0.72 10.09
N SER A 184 -18.74 -1.78 9.37
CA SER A 184 -19.58 -2.99 9.29
C SER A 184 -18.77 -4.24 9.67
N PRO A 185 -19.41 -5.41 9.83
CA PRO A 185 -18.67 -6.66 10.06
C PRO A 185 -17.74 -7.05 8.90
N GLU A 186 -18.11 -6.68 7.67
CA GLU A 186 -17.42 -7.04 6.45
C GLU A 186 -16.45 -5.98 5.95
N TRP A 187 -16.61 -4.72 6.41
CA TRP A 187 -15.85 -3.58 5.90
C TRP A 187 -15.73 -2.46 6.93
N VAL A 188 -14.49 -2.03 7.21
CA VAL A 188 -14.21 -0.89 8.08
C VAL A 188 -13.22 0.04 7.38
N VAL A 189 -13.44 1.34 7.45
CA VAL A 189 -12.52 2.36 6.92
C VAL A 189 -12.11 3.30 8.04
N LEU A 190 -10.82 3.41 8.30
CA LEU A 190 -10.22 4.41 9.19
C LEU A 190 -9.93 5.68 8.41
N ASP A 191 -10.36 6.81 8.98
CA ASP A 191 -10.07 8.14 8.48
C ASP A 191 -8.73 8.62 9.02
N LEU A 192 -7.73 8.74 8.18
CA LEU A 192 -6.43 9.30 8.60
C LEU A 192 -6.47 10.83 8.75
N ASP A 193 -7.58 11.50 8.36
CA ASP A 193 -7.71 12.96 8.39
C ASP A 193 -6.52 13.66 7.70
N ASP A 194 -6.18 13.17 6.51
CA ASP A 194 -5.00 13.56 5.77
C ASP A 194 -5.22 13.44 4.24
N ASP A 195 -5.10 14.57 3.54
CA ASP A 195 -5.34 14.62 2.10
C ASP A 195 -4.21 13.96 1.26
N ASP A 196 -3.01 13.82 1.83
CA ASP A 196 -1.84 13.24 1.17
C ASP A 196 -1.68 11.73 1.44
N LEU A 197 -2.40 11.16 2.41
CA LEU A 197 -2.34 9.74 2.76
C LEU A 197 -3.62 9.00 2.38
N PRO A 198 -3.52 7.74 1.94
CA PRO A 198 -4.69 6.91 1.75
C PRO A 198 -5.32 6.53 3.09
N ASN A 199 -6.63 6.46 3.14
CA ASN A 199 -7.33 5.85 4.26
C ASN A 199 -7.00 4.35 4.35
N LEU A 200 -7.07 3.76 5.54
CA LEU A 200 -6.90 2.33 5.70
C LEU A 200 -8.25 1.64 5.72
N ALA A 201 -8.45 0.68 4.83
CA ALA A 201 -9.67 -0.11 4.77
C ALA A 201 -9.37 -1.58 5.13
N PHE A 202 -10.32 -2.22 5.79
CA PHE A 202 -10.22 -3.60 6.23
C PHE A 202 -11.41 -4.37 5.68
N GLN A 203 -11.12 -5.34 4.81
CA GLN A 203 -12.11 -6.13 4.08
C GLN A 203 -12.17 -7.54 4.65
N HIS A 204 -13.40 -8.04 4.86
CA HIS A 204 -13.57 -9.42 5.28
C HIS A 204 -13.16 -10.40 4.18
N ALA A 205 -12.18 -11.23 4.46
CA ALA A 205 -11.80 -12.38 3.66
C ALA A 205 -12.28 -13.67 4.35
N ARG A 206 -12.70 -14.66 3.56
CA ARG A 206 -13.19 -15.96 4.08
C ARG A 206 -12.07 -16.85 4.65
N PHE A 207 -10.81 -16.50 4.40
CA PHE A 207 -9.62 -17.24 4.81
C PHE A 207 -8.51 -16.26 5.17
N ARG A 208 -7.54 -16.73 5.95
CA ARG A 208 -6.37 -15.93 6.32
C ARG A 208 -5.50 -15.69 5.10
N ALA A 209 -5.49 -14.47 4.58
CA ALA A 209 -4.75 -14.07 3.39
C ALA A 209 -3.25 -13.88 3.70
N ALA A 210 -2.92 -13.09 4.70
CA ALA A 210 -1.54 -12.82 5.11
C ALA A 210 -1.06 -13.82 6.17
N ARG A 211 0.19 -14.30 6.05
CA ARG A 211 0.79 -15.29 6.97
C ARG A 211 2.27 -15.02 7.20
N TRP A 212 2.68 -13.78 7.03
CA TRP A 212 4.07 -13.40 7.24
C TRP A 212 4.55 -13.77 8.65
N PRO A 213 5.77 -14.31 8.87
CA PRO A 213 6.83 -14.52 7.86
C PRO A 213 6.90 -15.94 7.25
N ASP A 214 5.77 -16.61 7.01
CA ASP A 214 5.75 -17.93 6.39
C ASP A 214 6.28 -17.85 4.94
N PRO A 215 7.40 -18.52 4.58
CA PRO A 215 7.97 -18.43 3.23
C PRO A 215 7.08 -19.03 2.14
N ALA A 216 6.08 -19.85 2.50
CA ALA A 216 5.10 -20.35 1.54
C ALA A 216 4.08 -19.26 1.14
N TYR A 217 3.99 -18.17 1.91
CA TYR A 217 3.09 -17.04 1.69
C TYR A 217 3.89 -15.72 1.76
N PRO A 218 4.76 -15.45 0.78
CA PRO A 218 5.57 -14.24 0.77
C PRO A 218 4.68 -12.98 0.77
N ALA A 219 5.21 -11.91 1.32
CA ALA A 219 4.52 -10.63 1.28
C ALA A 219 4.35 -10.16 -0.17
N GLN A 220 3.15 -9.75 -0.53
CA GLN A 220 2.83 -9.16 -1.84
C GLN A 220 3.04 -7.65 -1.79
N LEU A 221 2.57 -7.04 -0.69
CA LEU A 221 2.79 -5.66 -0.31
C LEU A 221 3.21 -5.61 1.16
N HIS A 222 3.92 -4.54 1.55
CA HIS A 222 4.08 -4.16 2.95
C HIS A 222 4.08 -2.64 3.09
N VAL A 223 3.98 -2.17 4.33
CA VAL A 223 3.94 -0.73 4.62
C VAL A 223 5.06 -0.36 5.57
N ASP A 224 5.83 0.68 5.23
CA ASP A 224 6.75 1.31 6.15
C ASP A 224 6.06 2.53 6.75
N TYR A 225 5.98 2.60 8.07
CA TYR A 225 5.44 3.73 8.81
C TYR A 225 6.56 4.54 9.45
N ARG A 226 6.52 5.85 9.30
CA ARG A 226 7.44 6.76 9.97
C ARG A 226 6.68 7.66 10.93
N PHE A 227 7.23 7.80 12.12
CA PHE A 227 6.64 8.58 13.21
C PHE A 227 7.60 9.63 13.71
N PRO A 228 7.11 10.84 14.02
CA PRO A 228 7.94 11.93 14.56
C PRO A 228 8.61 11.60 15.89
N ASP A 229 8.01 10.70 16.70
CA ASP A 229 8.55 10.25 17.99
C ASP A 229 9.59 9.12 17.83
N GLY A 230 9.87 8.70 16.60
CA GLY A 230 10.90 7.74 16.22
C GLY A 230 10.52 6.29 16.38
N ALA A 231 11.33 5.42 15.77
CA ALA A 231 11.08 3.98 15.72
C ALA A 231 10.90 3.32 17.11
N PRO A 232 11.69 3.62 18.17
CA PRO A 232 11.51 2.95 19.46
C PRO A 232 10.12 3.16 20.08
N ALA A 233 9.56 4.36 20.00
CA ALA A 233 8.22 4.65 20.50
C ALA A 233 7.13 3.98 19.65
N ALA A 234 7.34 3.96 18.34
CA ALA A 234 6.45 3.28 17.41
C ALA A 234 6.43 1.75 17.64
N MET A 235 7.59 1.14 17.87
CA MET A 235 7.73 -0.30 18.17
C MET A 235 6.98 -0.67 19.46
N GLU A 236 7.20 0.10 20.55
CA GLU A 236 6.47 -0.12 21.81
C GLU A 236 4.96 0.00 21.62
N ARG A 237 4.51 0.95 20.81
CA ARG A 237 3.09 1.14 20.49
C ARG A 237 2.53 -0.03 19.71
N ALA A 238 3.22 -0.48 18.66
CA ALA A 238 2.82 -1.61 17.84
C ALA A 238 2.67 -2.89 18.67
N GLU A 239 3.66 -3.22 19.48
CA GLU A 239 3.66 -4.40 20.37
C GLU A 239 2.54 -4.32 21.42
N ARG A 240 2.32 -3.15 22.01
CA ARG A 240 1.23 -2.92 22.99
C ARG A 240 -0.14 -3.21 22.39
N HIS A 241 -0.35 -2.95 21.10
CA HIS A 241 -1.60 -3.21 20.40
C HIS A 241 -1.67 -4.58 19.74
N GLY A 242 -0.63 -5.41 19.82
CA GLY A 242 -0.66 -6.80 19.40
C GLY A 242 0.13 -7.13 18.14
N ALA A 243 0.98 -6.23 17.65
CA ALA A 243 1.93 -6.58 16.61
C ALA A 243 2.99 -7.55 17.12
N ILE A 244 3.48 -8.40 16.23
CA ILE A 244 4.52 -9.39 16.53
C ILE A 244 5.78 -9.01 15.77
N HIS A 245 6.89 -8.80 16.50
CA HIS A 245 8.20 -8.59 15.91
C HIS A 245 8.65 -9.83 15.14
N CYS A 246 9.04 -9.67 13.88
CA CYS A 246 9.47 -10.77 13.04
C CYS A 246 11.00 -10.97 13.10
N PRO A 247 11.51 -12.21 13.15
CA PRO A 247 12.93 -12.49 13.24
C PRO A 247 13.63 -12.37 11.87
N VAL A 248 13.46 -11.23 11.21
CA VAL A 248 14.08 -10.88 9.93
C VAL A 248 14.85 -9.56 10.08
N PRO A 249 15.83 -9.26 9.21
CA PRO A 249 16.55 -7.99 9.28
C PRO A 249 15.62 -6.77 9.23
N GLY A 250 15.96 -5.73 9.99
CA GLY A 250 15.17 -4.51 10.09
C GLY A 250 14.15 -4.54 11.24
N ASN A 251 13.38 -3.47 11.35
CA ASN A 251 12.31 -3.35 12.36
C ASN A 251 10.98 -3.83 11.76
N THR A 252 10.95 -5.10 11.36
CA THR A 252 9.78 -5.69 10.71
C THR A 252 8.85 -6.34 11.70
N TYR A 253 7.58 -6.08 11.55
CA TYR A 253 6.48 -6.60 12.36
C TYR A 253 5.43 -7.25 11.47
N SER A 254 4.61 -8.11 12.05
CA SER A 254 3.31 -8.48 11.49
C SER A 254 2.20 -7.91 12.36
N ASP A 255 1.14 -7.45 11.72
CA ASP A 255 -0.10 -7.09 12.40
C ASP A 255 -0.83 -8.35 12.90
N PRO A 256 -1.92 -8.24 13.70
CA PRO A 256 -2.66 -9.39 14.19
C PRO A 256 -3.28 -10.29 13.12
N ALA A 257 -3.43 -9.81 11.89
CA ALA A 257 -3.91 -10.61 10.76
C ALA A 257 -2.76 -11.28 9.97
N GLY A 258 -1.51 -10.85 10.18
CA GLY A 258 -0.30 -11.40 9.57
C GLY A 258 0.23 -10.58 8.39
N HIS A 259 -0.19 -9.33 8.19
CA HIS A 259 0.39 -8.45 7.18
C HIS A 259 1.70 -7.85 7.71
N PRO A 260 2.76 -7.83 6.87
CA PRO A 260 4.03 -7.24 7.26
C PRO A 260 3.99 -5.71 7.22
N PHE A 261 4.70 -5.10 8.16
CA PHE A 261 5.01 -3.68 8.14
C PHE A 261 6.35 -3.40 8.81
N CYS A 262 6.97 -2.25 8.48
CA CYS A 262 8.26 -1.83 9.01
C CYS A 262 8.14 -0.49 9.78
N LEU A 263 9.09 -0.28 10.73
CA LEU A 263 9.16 0.91 11.60
C LEU A 263 10.56 1.53 11.58
#